data_1299a325c97e1b000d329aecbe29d9be
#
_entry.id   1299a325c97e1b000d329aecbe29d9be
#
_cell.length_a   1.000
_cell.length_b   1.000
_cell.length_c   1.000
_cell.angle_alpha   90.00
_cell.angle_beta   90.00
_cell.angle_gamma   90.00
#
_symmetry.space_group_name_H-M   'P 1'
#
loop_
_entity.id
_entity.type
_entity.pdbx_description
1 polymer ?
#
loop_
_entity_poly.entity_id
_entity_poly.type
_entity_poly.pdbx_seq_one_letter_code
_entity_poly.pdbx_strand_id
1 'polypeptide(L)'
;MIELNKRVMLKEAKGVVKYCGEVEGTTGIWIGVDWDNKERGKHNGSFNGKQYFEALEKDLEFGTDLLDEINEKYASNSKMDEIKIQDSSDAKLFEFVKMDKIYSKQKQIFKLKCIVLSFSKVSHLNLNKLGQLKFNFCTELDLCSTLIGKWTDLINILFAFPALKILNFDCNRIEPLEDCTNKEIQNIDNNLDVFEGITQPSLNECNLTSVITSYSIHYTKLYELMKNMLQIQKWMK
;
A
#
# COMPACT_ATOMS: atom_id res chain seq x y z
N MET A 1 1.34 2.74 18.61
CA MET A 1 0.02 2.18 18.98
C MET A 1 -0.52 1.47 17.75
N ILE A 2 -0.94 0.21 17.88
CA ILE A 2 -1.50 -0.56 16.74
C ILE A 2 -2.92 -0.05 16.50
N GLU A 3 -3.22 0.34 15.27
CA GLU A 3 -4.52 0.87 14.89
C GLU A 3 -5.39 -0.24 14.30
N LEU A 4 -6.67 -0.25 14.63
CA LEU A 4 -7.65 -1.13 14.02
C LEU A 4 -7.79 -0.83 12.52
N ASN A 5 -8.18 -1.85 11.77
CA ASN A 5 -8.35 -1.82 10.31
C ASN A 5 -7.06 -1.54 9.51
N LYS A 6 -5.87 -1.54 10.13
CA LYS A 6 -4.61 -1.54 9.39
C LYS A 6 -4.29 -2.90 8.78
N ARG A 7 -3.70 -2.86 7.62
CA ARG A 7 -3.15 -4.04 6.95
C ARG A 7 -1.82 -4.43 7.60
N VAL A 8 -1.65 -5.71 7.81
CA VAL A 8 -0.44 -6.29 8.42
C VAL A 8 -0.02 -7.54 7.68
N MET A 9 1.25 -7.91 7.84
CA MET A 9 1.80 -9.13 7.29
C MET A 9 2.53 -9.93 8.37
N LEU A 10 2.40 -11.26 8.31
CA LEU A 10 3.13 -12.19 9.14
C LEU A 10 3.54 -13.39 8.29
N LYS A 11 4.84 -13.59 8.07
CA LYS A 11 5.37 -14.71 7.26
C LYS A 11 4.63 -14.84 5.93
N GLU A 12 4.64 -13.80 5.10
CA GLU A 12 3.98 -13.70 3.79
C GLU A 12 2.45 -13.68 3.79
N ALA A 13 1.79 -14.04 4.89
CA ALA A 13 0.35 -13.93 4.99
C ALA A 13 -0.07 -12.52 5.39
N LYS A 14 -1.07 -11.98 4.69
CA LYS A 14 -1.60 -10.64 4.89
C LYS A 14 -2.98 -10.70 5.53
N GLY A 15 -3.34 -9.66 6.27
CA GLY A 15 -4.63 -9.55 6.93
C GLY A 15 -4.90 -8.14 7.42
N VAL A 16 -6.04 -7.97 8.08
CA VAL A 16 -6.50 -6.70 8.67
C VAL A 16 -6.60 -6.84 10.17
N VAL A 17 -6.04 -5.90 10.93
CA VAL A 17 -6.18 -5.86 12.39
C VAL A 17 -7.63 -5.54 12.76
N LYS A 18 -8.30 -6.46 13.43
CA LYS A 18 -9.71 -6.33 13.90
C LYS A 18 -9.83 -6.15 15.41
N TYR A 19 -8.78 -6.48 16.15
CA TYR A 19 -8.74 -6.34 17.60
C TYR A 19 -7.34 -5.98 18.08
N CYS A 20 -7.25 -5.15 19.11
CA CYS A 20 -6.00 -4.87 19.83
C CYS A 20 -6.35 -4.55 21.28
N GLY A 21 -5.99 -5.42 22.22
CA GLY A 21 -6.35 -5.25 23.63
C GLY A 21 -6.00 -6.44 24.49
N GLU A 22 -6.41 -6.36 25.77
CA GLU A 22 -6.24 -7.46 26.74
C GLU A 22 -7.32 -8.53 26.56
N VAL A 23 -6.94 -9.78 26.71
CA VAL A 23 -7.85 -10.93 26.68
C VAL A 23 -7.98 -11.49 28.09
N GLU A 24 -9.21 -11.65 28.57
CA GLU A 24 -9.54 -12.11 29.92
C GLU A 24 -8.92 -13.49 30.22
N GLY A 25 -8.16 -13.57 31.31
CA GLY A 25 -7.46 -14.81 31.71
C GLY A 25 -6.09 -14.99 31.04
N THR A 26 -5.60 -14.02 30.32
CA THR A 26 -4.24 -14.02 29.73
C THR A 26 -3.45 -12.78 30.16
N THR A 27 -2.16 -12.76 29.87
CA THR A 27 -1.28 -11.60 30.14
C THR A 27 -0.83 -10.97 28.82
N GLY A 28 -0.82 -9.62 28.78
CA GLY A 28 -0.30 -8.84 27.65
C GLY A 28 -1.38 -8.41 26.65
N ILE A 29 -0.91 -7.69 25.62
CA ILE A 29 -1.77 -7.18 24.55
C ILE A 29 -1.84 -8.22 23.42
N TRP A 30 -3.06 -8.54 23.03
CA TRP A 30 -3.38 -9.47 21.96
C TRP A 30 -3.84 -8.71 20.73
N ILE A 31 -3.41 -9.18 19.55
CA ILE A 31 -3.81 -8.59 18.27
C ILE A 31 -4.61 -9.62 17.48
N GLY A 32 -5.87 -9.30 17.20
CA GLY A 32 -6.73 -10.09 16.36
C GLY A 32 -6.60 -9.67 14.90
N VAL A 33 -6.27 -10.62 14.03
CA VAL A 33 -6.09 -10.38 12.59
C VAL A 33 -7.05 -11.24 11.79
N ASP A 34 -7.85 -10.58 10.95
CA ASP A 34 -8.66 -11.22 9.91
C ASP A 34 -7.77 -11.42 8.68
N TRP A 35 -7.35 -12.67 8.44
CA TRP A 35 -6.42 -13.03 7.39
C TRP A 35 -7.11 -13.06 6.02
N ASP A 36 -6.41 -12.62 4.96
CA ASP A 36 -6.89 -12.71 3.59
C ASP A 36 -7.08 -14.17 3.15
N ASN A 37 -6.17 -15.06 3.57
CA ASN A 37 -6.33 -16.48 3.36
C ASN A 37 -7.19 -17.08 4.50
N LYS A 38 -8.42 -17.47 4.17
CA LYS A 38 -9.38 -18.04 5.13
C LYS A 38 -8.93 -19.38 5.74
N GLU A 39 -8.07 -20.12 5.07
CA GLU A 39 -7.55 -21.40 5.57
C GLU A 39 -6.50 -21.22 6.67
N ARG A 40 -5.92 -20.03 6.81
CA ARG A 40 -4.93 -19.72 7.83
C ARG A 40 -5.53 -19.56 9.23
N GLY A 41 -6.76 -19.13 9.34
CA GLY A 41 -7.45 -18.92 10.59
C GLY A 41 -7.86 -20.24 11.24
N LYS A 42 -7.09 -20.74 12.22
CA LYS A 42 -7.43 -21.95 12.98
C LYS A 42 -8.47 -21.69 14.07
N HIS A 43 -8.74 -20.45 14.41
CA HIS A 43 -9.67 -20.02 15.44
C HIS A 43 -10.57 -18.91 14.90
N ASN A 44 -11.83 -18.97 15.28
CA ASN A 44 -12.80 -17.90 14.98
C ASN A 44 -12.58 -16.65 15.85
N GLY A 45 -11.43 -16.55 16.53
CA GLY A 45 -11.11 -15.47 17.45
C GLY A 45 -11.84 -15.51 18.79
N SER A 46 -12.43 -16.65 19.20
CA SER A 46 -13.06 -16.79 20.50
C SER A 46 -12.15 -17.45 21.54
N PHE A 47 -12.24 -16.98 22.79
CA PHE A 47 -11.59 -17.55 23.95
C PHE A 47 -12.56 -17.53 25.13
N ASN A 48 -12.74 -18.66 25.82
CA ASN A 48 -13.68 -18.83 26.96
C ASN A 48 -15.11 -18.30 26.67
N GLY A 49 -15.63 -18.55 25.46
CA GLY A 49 -16.96 -18.09 25.05
C GLY A 49 -17.04 -16.60 24.66
N LYS A 50 -15.94 -15.87 24.72
CA LYS A 50 -15.79 -14.48 24.30
C LYS A 50 -14.97 -14.43 23.01
N GLN A 51 -15.37 -13.59 22.07
CA GLN A 51 -14.69 -13.43 20.76
C GLN A 51 -13.47 -12.53 20.89
N TYR A 52 -12.30 -13.05 20.58
CA TYR A 52 -11.03 -12.33 20.52
C TYR A 52 -10.19 -12.88 19.36
N PHE A 53 -9.16 -12.17 18.94
CA PHE A 53 -8.23 -12.62 17.89
C PHE A 53 -6.81 -12.74 18.47
N GLU A 54 -6.01 -13.67 17.96
CA GLU A 54 -4.67 -13.94 18.46
C GLU A 54 -3.60 -13.67 17.39
N ALA A 55 -2.66 -12.75 17.67
CA ALA A 55 -1.38 -12.66 16.99
C ALA A 55 -0.32 -12.09 17.95
N LEU A 56 0.92 -12.56 17.83
CA LEU A 56 2.03 -12.01 18.60
C LEU A 56 2.50 -10.71 17.95
N GLU A 57 2.43 -9.59 18.67
CA GLU A 57 2.76 -8.24 18.17
C GLU A 57 4.14 -8.16 17.51
N LYS A 58 5.14 -8.82 18.08
CA LYS A 58 6.52 -8.81 17.59
C LYS A 58 6.73 -9.45 16.22
N ASP A 59 5.80 -10.28 15.77
CA ASP A 59 5.89 -11.01 14.52
C ASP A 59 5.08 -10.35 13.39
N LEU A 60 4.36 -9.25 13.68
CA LEU A 60 3.58 -8.52 12.69
C LEU A 60 4.45 -7.48 11.99
N GLU A 61 4.42 -7.50 10.67
CA GLU A 61 5.03 -6.50 9.83
C GLU A 61 3.96 -5.49 9.40
N PHE A 62 4.25 -4.21 9.66
CA PHE A 62 3.38 -3.10 9.30
C PHE A 62 3.77 -2.54 7.95
N GLY A 63 2.82 -1.84 7.32
CA GLY A 63 3.05 -1.26 6.00
C GLY A 63 4.13 -0.16 6.01
N THR A 64 4.78 -0.04 4.86
CA THR A 64 5.86 0.90 4.59
C THR A 64 5.40 2.01 3.65
N ASP A 65 6.17 3.09 3.62
CA ASP A 65 5.97 4.19 2.69
C ASP A 65 6.39 3.78 1.27
N LEU A 66 5.63 4.21 0.26
CA LEU A 66 5.88 3.92 -1.14
C LEU A 66 7.29 4.34 -1.60
N LEU A 67 7.77 5.53 -1.19
CA LEU A 67 9.09 6.03 -1.60
C LEU A 67 10.21 5.19 -0.99
N ASP A 68 10.03 4.71 0.23
CA ASP A 68 11.01 3.85 0.89
C ASP A 68 11.14 2.53 0.13
N GLU A 69 10.04 1.89 -0.25
CA GLU A 69 10.04 0.65 -1.07
C GLU A 69 10.63 0.86 -2.47
N ILE A 70 10.29 1.97 -3.14
CA ILE A 70 10.89 2.30 -4.44
C ILE A 70 12.41 2.50 -4.29
N ASN A 71 12.85 3.23 -3.28
CA ASN A 71 14.27 3.46 -3.03
C ASN A 71 15.00 2.15 -2.71
N GLU A 72 14.42 1.29 -1.88
CA GLU A 72 14.98 -0.01 -1.56
C GLU A 72 15.14 -0.86 -2.82
N LYS A 73 14.10 -0.95 -3.63
CA LYS A 73 14.10 -1.82 -4.82
C LYS A 73 14.94 -1.26 -5.97
N TYR A 74 14.86 0.03 -6.25
CA TYR A 74 15.43 0.61 -7.47
C TYR A 74 16.67 1.47 -7.24
N ALA A 75 16.88 2.02 -6.04
CA ALA A 75 18.04 2.87 -5.73
C ALA A 75 19.11 2.14 -4.92
N SER A 76 18.76 1.18 -4.05
CA SER A 76 19.72 0.47 -3.19
C SER A 76 20.35 -0.76 -3.83
N ASN A 77 19.85 -1.24 -4.99
CA ASN A 77 20.36 -2.42 -5.70
C ASN A 77 21.69 -2.17 -6.43
N SER A 78 22.62 -1.49 -5.80
CA SER A 78 24.04 -1.57 -6.19
C SER A 78 24.82 -2.19 -5.04
N LYS A 79 24.68 -3.49 -4.85
CA LYS A 79 25.77 -4.32 -4.30
C LYS A 79 26.91 -4.35 -5.31
N MET A 80 27.47 -3.20 -5.64
CA MET A 80 28.77 -3.10 -6.31
C MET A 80 29.50 -1.93 -5.69
N ASP A 81 30.71 -2.25 -5.25
CA ASP A 81 31.78 -1.39 -4.78
C ASP A 81 31.77 -1.04 -3.27
N GLU A 82 31.91 -2.07 -2.43
CA GLU A 82 32.83 -1.93 -1.29
C GLU A 82 34.24 -1.79 -1.82
N ILE A 83 34.58 -0.62 -2.32
CA ILE A 83 35.99 -0.25 -2.48
C ILE A 83 36.48 0.07 -1.06
N LYS A 84 37.22 -0.89 -0.47
CA LYS A 84 37.98 -0.65 0.74
C LYS A 84 39.11 0.33 0.41
N ILE A 85 38.89 1.61 0.68
CA ILE A 85 39.96 2.62 0.70
C ILE A 85 40.44 2.70 2.15
N GLN A 86 41.60 2.09 2.41
CA GLN A 86 42.39 2.30 3.62
C GLN A 86 43.21 3.56 3.38
N ASP A 87 42.71 4.74 3.75
CA ASP A 87 43.55 5.89 4.17
C ASP A 87 42.65 7.02 4.69
N SER A 88 43.06 7.60 5.78
CA SER A 88 42.27 8.49 6.62
C SER A 88 42.19 9.95 6.14
N SER A 89 42.81 10.31 5.02
CA SER A 89 42.80 11.67 4.44
C SER A 89 41.69 11.93 3.44
N ASP A 90 41.09 10.86 2.88
CA ASP A 90 40.08 10.96 1.82
C ASP A 90 38.63 10.75 2.32
N ALA A 91 38.42 10.57 3.61
CA ALA A 91 37.09 10.28 4.16
C ALA A 91 36.04 11.35 3.83
N LYS A 92 36.40 12.64 3.87
CA LYS A 92 35.50 13.75 3.53
C LYS A 92 35.15 13.80 2.04
N LEU A 93 36.13 13.52 1.19
CA LEU A 93 35.92 13.48 -0.29
C LEU A 93 35.06 12.27 -0.65
N PHE A 94 35.26 11.16 0.02
CA PHE A 94 34.50 9.92 -0.18
C PHE A 94 33.03 10.06 0.27
N GLU A 95 32.78 10.76 1.36
CA GLU A 95 31.43 11.09 1.84
C GLU A 95 30.68 11.98 0.85
N PHE A 96 31.35 12.98 0.27
CA PHE A 96 30.79 13.86 -0.73
C PHE A 96 30.43 13.12 -2.05
N VAL A 97 31.33 12.26 -2.53
CA VAL A 97 31.11 11.42 -3.71
C VAL A 97 30.01 10.38 -3.48
N LYS A 98 29.85 9.84 -2.28
CA LYS A 98 28.72 8.97 -1.92
C LYS A 98 27.39 9.72 -1.94
N MET A 99 27.34 10.94 -1.41
CA MET A 99 26.15 11.78 -1.40
C MET A 99 25.72 12.11 -2.84
N ASP A 100 26.63 12.51 -3.72
CA ASP A 100 26.34 12.82 -5.13
C ASP A 100 25.82 11.59 -5.89
N LYS A 101 26.36 10.40 -5.63
CA LYS A 101 25.86 9.14 -6.21
C LYS A 101 24.48 8.78 -5.67
N ILE A 102 24.19 9.03 -4.41
CA ILE A 102 22.86 8.81 -3.81
C ILE A 102 21.86 9.78 -4.44
N TYR A 103 22.18 11.06 -4.53
CA TYR A 103 21.32 12.06 -5.16
C TYR A 103 21.09 11.78 -6.66
N SER A 104 22.11 11.33 -7.39
CA SER A 104 21.98 10.98 -8.80
C SER A 104 21.09 9.75 -9.00
N LYS A 105 21.14 8.76 -8.11
CA LYS A 105 20.26 7.58 -8.14
C LYS A 105 18.83 7.91 -7.74
N GLN A 106 18.62 8.72 -6.71
CA GLN A 106 17.28 9.19 -6.34
C GLN A 106 16.62 9.99 -7.48
N LYS A 107 17.37 10.79 -8.22
CA LYS A 107 16.85 11.45 -9.42
C LYS A 107 16.44 10.46 -10.52
N GLN A 108 17.06 9.27 -10.59
CA GLN A 108 16.73 8.29 -11.62
C GLN A 108 15.42 7.56 -11.35
N ILE A 109 15.00 7.37 -10.10
CA ILE A 109 13.71 6.71 -9.78
C ILE A 109 12.52 7.47 -10.36
N PHE A 110 12.58 8.80 -10.42
CA PHE A 110 11.52 9.63 -11.01
C PHE A 110 11.48 9.58 -12.55
N LYS A 111 12.46 8.91 -13.20
CA LYS A 111 12.50 8.67 -14.66
C LYS A 111 12.00 7.27 -15.04
N LEU A 112 11.68 6.43 -14.09
CA LEU A 112 11.16 5.09 -14.34
C LEU A 112 9.84 5.17 -15.08
N LYS A 113 9.68 4.36 -16.12
CA LYS A 113 8.43 4.22 -16.89
C LYS A 113 7.49 3.16 -16.30
N CYS A 114 8.08 2.15 -15.67
CA CYS A 114 7.36 1.06 -15.03
C CYS A 114 7.92 0.86 -13.61
N ILE A 115 7.03 0.77 -12.63
CA ILE A 115 7.35 0.49 -11.23
C ILE A 115 6.52 -0.71 -10.80
N VAL A 116 7.22 -1.76 -10.34
CA VAL A 116 6.62 -3.00 -9.88
C VAL A 116 6.91 -3.16 -8.40
N LEU A 117 5.88 -3.11 -7.56
CA LEU A 117 5.95 -3.29 -6.10
C LEU A 117 5.00 -4.40 -5.63
N SER A 118 4.66 -5.33 -6.54
CA SER A 118 3.85 -6.49 -6.19
C SER A 118 4.46 -7.28 -5.05
N PHE A 119 3.59 -7.74 -4.14
CA PHE A 119 3.94 -8.47 -2.91
C PHE A 119 4.80 -7.69 -1.89
N SER A 120 4.94 -6.37 -2.06
CA SER A 120 5.66 -5.51 -1.10
C SER A 120 4.79 -5.15 0.10
N LYS A 121 5.41 -4.45 1.07
CA LYS A 121 4.74 -3.93 2.27
C LYS A 121 4.17 -2.53 2.09
N VAL A 122 4.13 -1.99 0.89
CA VAL A 122 3.56 -0.66 0.65
C VAL A 122 2.15 -0.57 1.20
N SER A 123 1.89 0.45 2.00
CA SER A 123 0.57 0.73 2.57
C SER A 123 0.09 2.16 2.33
N HIS A 124 1.02 3.11 2.18
CA HIS A 124 0.72 4.52 2.07
C HIS A 124 1.82 5.30 1.35
N LEU A 125 1.55 6.56 1.05
CA LEU A 125 2.54 7.54 0.60
C LEU A 125 2.56 8.74 1.53
N ASN A 126 3.73 9.05 2.08
CA ASN A 126 3.92 10.27 2.83
C ASN A 126 4.17 11.45 1.88
N LEU A 127 3.14 12.24 1.63
CA LEU A 127 3.21 13.40 0.73
C LEU A 127 4.25 14.44 1.15
N ASN A 128 4.56 14.55 2.45
CA ASN A 128 5.60 15.46 2.92
C ASN A 128 7.01 14.99 2.50
N LYS A 129 7.26 13.67 2.44
CA LYS A 129 8.51 13.13 1.90
C LYS A 129 8.63 13.33 0.39
N LEU A 130 7.51 13.17 -0.33
CA LEU A 130 7.46 13.38 -1.77
C LEU A 130 7.72 14.85 -2.13
N GLY A 131 7.18 15.80 -1.33
CA GLY A 131 7.25 17.23 -1.60
C GLY A 131 6.55 17.57 -2.91
N GLN A 132 7.26 18.29 -3.80
CA GLN A 132 6.76 18.64 -5.14
C GLN A 132 7.15 17.63 -6.23
N LEU A 133 7.90 16.57 -5.88
CA LEU A 133 8.35 15.58 -6.85
C LEU A 133 7.18 14.69 -7.26
N LYS A 134 7.17 14.30 -8.54
CA LYS A 134 6.18 13.35 -9.09
C LYS A 134 6.86 12.41 -10.08
N PHE A 135 6.28 11.24 -10.25
CA PHE A 135 6.71 10.22 -11.20
C PHE A 135 6.11 10.52 -12.59
N ASN A 136 6.50 11.67 -13.18
CA ASN A 136 5.92 12.18 -14.43
C ASN A 136 6.16 11.29 -15.66
N PHE A 137 7.07 10.33 -15.58
CA PHE A 137 7.39 9.42 -16.68
C PHE A 137 6.84 8.02 -16.47
N CYS A 138 6.31 7.72 -15.27
CA CYS A 138 5.80 6.41 -14.96
C CYS A 138 4.40 6.22 -15.55
N THR A 139 4.30 5.28 -16.49
CA THR A 139 3.06 4.91 -17.18
C THR A 139 2.46 3.61 -16.67
N GLU A 140 3.25 2.81 -15.95
CA GLU A 140 2.86 1.49 -15.46
C GLU A 140 3.22 1.35 -13.98
N LEU A 141 2.24 1.01 -13.15
CA LEU A 141 2.39 0.81 -11.71
C LEU A 141 1.76 -0.51 -11.30
N ASP A 142 2.56 -1.40 -10.75
CA ASP A 142 2.09 -2.67 -10.19
C ASP A 142 2.19 -2.64 -8.66
N LEU A 143 1.02 -2.64 -8.04
CA LEU A 143 0.80 -2.69 -6.60
C LEU A 143 0.03 -3.96 -6.18
N CYS A 144 0.08 -5.03 -7.00
CA CYS A 144 -0.60 -6.27 -6.70
C CYS A 144 -0.20 -6.82 -5.32
N SER A 145 -1.18 -7.22 -4.53
CA SER A 145 -0.94 -7.86 -3.24
C SER A 145 -0.01 -7.06 -2.33
N THR A 146 -0.32 -5.78 -2.12
CA THR A 146 0.37 -4.90 -1.16
C THR A 146 -0.39 -4.81 0.18
N LEU A 147 -0.03 -3.88 1.05
CA LEU A 147 -0.74 -3.61 2.30
C LEU A 147 -1.62 -2.34 2.23
N ILE A 148 -1.89 -1.84 1.03
CA ILE A 148 -2.80 -0.72 0.84
C ILE A 148 -4.22 -1.22 1.17
N GLY A 149 -4.85 -0.58 2.17
CA GLY A 149 -6.16 -0.98 2.65
C GLY A 149 -7.17 0.16 2.66
N LYS A 150 -6.75 1.41 2.41
CA LYS A 150 -7.61 2.59 2.43
C LYS A 150 -7.67 3.28 1.08
N TRP A 151 -8.85 3.78 0.70
CA TRP A 151 -9.05 4.57 -0.50
C TRP A 151 -8.20 5.84 -0.53
N THR A 152 -8.08 6.51 0.63
CA THR A 152 -7.27 7.72 0.77
C THR A 152 -5.79 7.46 0.52
N ASP A 153 -5.27 6.31 0.94
CA ASP A 153 -3.88 5.92 0.68
C ASP A 153 -3.64 5.64 -0.80
N LEU A 154 -4.56 4.93 -1.47
CA LEU A 154 -4.49 4.68 -2.91
C LEU A 154 -4.53 6.00 -3.69
N ILE A 155 -5.44 6.92 -3.37
CA ILE A 155 -5.55 8.23 -4.03
C ILE A 155 -4.26 9.03 -3.84
N ASN A 156 -3.71 9.08 -2.63
CA ASN A 156 -2.46 9.78 -2.36
C ASN A 156 -1.29 9.20 -3.17
N ILE A 157 -1.26 7.88 -3.34
CA ILE A 157 -0.26 7.21 -4.19
C ILE A 157 -0.47 7.63 -5.65
N LEU A 158 -1.67 7.51 -6.19
CA LEU A 158 -1.95 7.82 -7.61
C LEU A 158 -1.69 9.29 -7.95
N PHE A 159 -1.90 10.20 -6.97
CA PHE A 159 -1.56 11.61 -7.13
C PHE A 159 -0.07 11.86 -7.44
N ALA A 160 0.80 10.94 -7.05
CA ALA A 160 2.23 11.01 -7.38
C ALA A 160 2.55 10.58 -8.81
N PHE A 161 1.60 9.98 -9.56
CA PHE A 161 1.78 9.37 -10.86
C PHE A 161 0.89 10.00 -11.96
N PRO A 162 1.08 11.26 -12.34
CA PRO A 162 0.16 11.97 -13.25
C PRO A 162 0.13 11.43 -14.69
N ALA A 163 1.12 10.63 -15.08
CA ALA A 163 1.19 10.03 -16.41
C ALA A 163 0.72 8.56 -16.46
N LEU A 164 0.16 8.03 -15.35
CA LEU A 164 -0.19 6.63 -15.23
C LEU A 164 -1.27 6.22 -16.24
N LYS A 165 -1.03 5.08 -16.91
CA LYS A 165 -1.95 4.46 -17.87
C LYS A 165 -2.38 3.07 -17.46
N ILE A 166 -1.46 2.31 -16.88
CA ILE A 166 -1.64 0.91 -16.49
C ILE A 166 -1.49 0.81 -14.99
N LEU A 167 -2.53 0.37 -14.31
CA LEU A 167 -2.53 0.12 -12.87
C LEU A 167 -2.90 -1.33 -12.61
N ASN A 168 -1.99 -2.09 -12.00
CA ASN A 168 -2.30 -3.38 -11.41
C ASN A 168 -2.44 -3.20 -9.89
N PHE A 169 -3.66 -3.38 -9.39
CA PHE A 169 -3.99 -3.29 -7.96
C PHE A 169 -4.64 -4.58 -7.45
N ASP A 170 -4.48 -5.70 -8.19
CA ASP A 170 -5.08 -6.99 -7.86
C ASP A 170 -4.72 -7.46 -6.45
N CYS A 171 -5.59 -8.29 -5.88
CA CYS A 171 -5.38 -8.95 -4.59
C CYS A 171 -5.12 -7.97 -3.42
N ASN A 172 -5.64 -6.75 -3.47
CA ASN A 172 -5.62 -5.82 -2.36
C ASN A 172 -6.99 -5.75 -1.70
N ARG A 173 -7.04 -5.97 -0.40
CA ARG A 173 -8.29 -5.87 0.36
C ARG A 173 -8.50 -4.44 0.80
N ILE A 174 -9.22 -3.66 0.01
CA ILE A 174 -9.54 -2.27 0.34
C ILE A 174 -10.76 -2.21 1.27
N GLU A 175 -10.79 -1.21 2.16
CA GLU A 175 -11.89 -1.00 3.10
C GLU A 175 -13.20 -0.72 2.36
N PRO A 176 -14.35 -1.24 2.85
CA PRO A 176 -15.66 -0.87 2.35
C PRO A 176 -15.92 0.62 2.59
N LEU A 177 -16.64 1.27 1.68
CA LEU A 177 -16.98 2.71 1.83
C LEU A 177 -17.86 3.00 3.05
N GLU A 178 -18.64 2.01 3.51
CA GLU A 178 -19.44 2.10 4.72
C GLU A 178 -18.61 2.26 6.00
N ASP A 179 -17.37 1.80 5.98
CA ASP A 179 -16.45 1.95 7.10
C ASP A 179 -15.73 3.31 7.07
N CYS A 180 -15.86 4.07 5.96
CA CYS A 180 -15.28 5.39 5.81
C CYS A 180 -16.11 6.47 6.50
N THR A 181 -15.47 7.45 7.12
CA THR A 181 -16.13 8.63 7.65
C THR A 181 -16.63 9.55 6.52
N ASN A 182 -17.64 10.40 6.79
CA ASN A 182 -18.14 11.37 5.81
C ASN A 182 -17.03 12.28 5.27
N LYS A 183 -16.01 12.60 6.09
CA LYS A 183 -14.87 13.42 5.69
C LYS A 183 -13.95 12.68 4.72
N GLU A 184 -13.69 11.40 4.96
CA GLU A 184 -12.91 10.55 4.05
C GLU A 184 -13.62 10.39 2.72
N ILE A 185 -14.91 10.15 2.72
CA ILE A 185 -15.72 10.04 1.52
C ILE A 185 -15.67 11.34 0.70
N GLN A 186 -15.86 12.49 1.34
CA GLN A 186 -15.76 13.78 0.66
C GLN A 186 -14.36 14.02 0.08
N ASN A 187 -13.32 13.58 0.78
CA ASN A 187 -11.95 13.64 0.27
C ASN A 187 -11.76 12.72 -0.95
N ILE A 188 -12.31 11.51 -0.91
CA ILE A 188 -12.29 10.57 -2.04
C ILE A 188 -12.96 11.22 -3.26
N ASP A 189 -14.21 11.70 -3.12
CA ASP A 189 -14.98 12.27 -4.21
C ASP A 189 -14.32 13.51 -4.85
N ASN A 190 -13.62 14.31 -4.05
CA ASN A 190 -12.91 15.50 -4.54
C ASN A 190 -11.62 15.19 -5.31
N ASN A 191 -11.12 13.96 -5.24
CA ASN A 191 -9.83 13.57 -5.82
C ASN A 191 -9.95 12.39 -6.81
N LEU A 192 -11.12 12.11 -7.35
CA LEU A 192 -11.33 11.01 -8.30
C LEU A 192 -10.67 11.24 -9.67
N ASP A 193 -10.30 12.46 -9.98
CA ASP A 193 -9.59 12.85 -11.20
C ASP A 193 -8.23 12.12 -11.35
N VAL A 194 -7.63 11.65 -10.26
CA VAL A 194 -6.39 10.85 -10.32
C VAL A 194 -6.54 9.54 -11.11
N PHE A 195 -7.77 9.06 -11.28
CA PHE A 195 -8.06 7.84 -12.05
C PHE A 195 -8.31 8.09 -13.54
N GLU A 196 -8.62 9.32 -13.97
CA GLU A 196 -9.06 9.63 -15.33
C GLU A 196 -8.02 9.25 -16.40
N GLY A 197 -6.74 9.30 -16.05
CA GLY A 197 -5.65 8.94 -16.95
C GLY A 197 -5.46 7.43 -17.16
N ILE A 198 -6.04 6.60 -16.30
CA ILE A 198 -5.81 5.16 -16.26
C ILE A 198 -6.71 4.47 -17.30
N THR A 199 -6.07 3.90 -18.32
CA THR A 199 -6.78 3.21 -19.43
C THR A 199 -6.83 1.69 -19.26
N GLN A 200 -5.93 1.13 -18.46
CA GLN A 200 -5.84 -0.31 -18.22
C GLN A 200 -5.75 -0.59 -16.69
N PRO A 201 -6.87 -0.51 -15.98
CA PRO A 201 -6.90 -0.89 -14.57
C PRO A 201 -7.07 -2.39 -14.41
N SER A 202 -6.41 -3.00 -13.42
CA SER A 202 -6.68 -4.34 -12.92
C SER A 202 -6.98 -4.28 -11.43
N LEU A 203 -8.17 -4.75 -11.02
CA LEU A 203 -8.73 -4.65 -9.68
C LEU A 203 -9.36 -5.99 -9.25
N ASN A 204 -8.78 -7.13 -9.68
CA ASN A 204 -9.29 -8.45 -9.31
C ASN A 204 -9.05 -8.72 -7.82
N GLU A 205 -9.99 -9.41 -7.18
CA GLU A 205 -9.87 -9.83 -5.78
C GLU A 205 -9.65 -8.68 -4.77
N CYS A 206 -10.13 -7.47 -5.12
CA CYS A 206 -10.04 -6.29 -4.24
C CYS A 206 -11.23 -6.12 -3.29
N ASN A 207 -12.13 -7.11 -3.20
CA ASN A 207 -13.36 -7.08 -2.40
C ASN A 207 -14.34 -5.95 -2.78
N LEU A 208 -14.27 -5.48 -4.03
CA LEU A 208 -15.08 -4.34 -4.51
C LEU A 208 -16.57 -4.68 -4.71
N THR A 209 -16.94 -5.95 -4.82
CA THR A 209 -18.31 -6.39 -5.07
C THR A 209 -19.26 -6.03 -3.93
N SER A 210 -18.81 -6.03 -2.68
CA SER A 210 -19.60 -5.57 -1.53
C SER A 210 -19.87 -4.06 -1.58
N VAL A 211 -18.94 -3.29 -2.10
CA VAL A 211 -19.03 -1.83 -2.27
C VAL A 211 -20.09 -1.47 -3.31
N ILE A 212 -20.21 -2.26 -4.41
CA ILE A 212 -21.11 -1.98 -5.53
C ILE A 212 -22.57 -2.33 -5.19
N THR A 213 -22.81 -3.31 -4.32
CA THR A 213 -24.17 -3.78 -4.02
C THR A 213 -24.88 -3.04 -2.89
N SER A 214 -24.14 -2.32 -2.04
CA SER A 214 -24.68 -1.75 -0.79
C SER A 214 -25.19 -0.30 -0.90
N TYR A 215 -24.83 0.48 -1.93
CA TYR A 215 -25.08 1.93 -1.93
C TYR A 215 -25.70 2.45 -3.22
N SER A 216 -26.97 2.76 -3.16
CA SER A 216 -27.76 3.21 -4.31
C SER A 216 -27.89 4.73 -4.47
N ILE A 217 -27.42 5.61 -3.57
CA ILE A 217 -27.85 7.01 -3.68
C ILE A 217 -26.79 8.11 -3.40
N HIS A 218 -25.72 7.87 -2.66
CA HIS A 218 -24.85 8.98 -2.20
C HIS A 218 -23.42 9.01 -2.80
N TYR A 219 -22.98 7.98 -3.54
CA TYR A 219 -21.60 7.88 -4.04
C TYR A 219 -21.53 7.69 -5.56
N THR A 220 -22.23 8.55 -6.28
CA THR A 220 -22.42 8.41 -7.73
C THR A 220 -21.10 8.43 -8.52
N LYS A 221 -20.17 9.28 -8.17
CA LYS A 221 -18.91 9.42 -8.94
C LYS A 221 -17.96 8.24 -8.76
N LEU A 222 -17.65 7.86 -7.53
CA LEU A 222 -16.77 6.70 -7.29
C LEU A 222 -17.40 5.40 -7.79
N TYR A 223 -18.70 5.22 -7.60
CA TYR A 223 -19.44 4.06 -8.11
C TYR A 223 -19.37 3.96 -9.64
N GLU A 224 -19.64 5.04 -10.37
CA GLU A 224 -19.54 5.07 -11.84
C GLU A 224 -18.10 4.85 -12.31
N LEU A 225 -17.13 5.43 -11.64
CA LEU A 225 -15.72 5.21 -11.92
C LEU A 225 -15.35 3.73 -11.77
N MET A 226 -15.68 3.11 -10.65
CA MET A 226 -15.40 1.70 -10.38
C MET A 226 -16.12 0.78 -11.38
N LYS A 227 -17.37 1.07 -11.70
CA LYS A 227 -18.14 0.34 -12.71
C LYS A 227 -17.48 0.43 -14.08
N ASN A 228 -17.02 1.63 -14.47
CA ASN A 228 -16.29 1.83 -15.71
C ASN A 228 -14.96 1.07 -15.74
N MET A 229 -14.19 1.12 -14.66
CA MET A 229 -12.93 0.37 -14.55
C MET A 229 -13.15 -1.14 -14.61
N LEU A 230 -14.18 -1.69 -13.97
CA LEU A 230 -14.53 -3.10 -14.03
C LEU A 230 -15.09 -3.50 -15.42
N GLN A 231 -15.78 -2.60 -16.12
CA GLN A 231 -16.21 -2.85 -17.51
C GLN A 231 -15.01 -2.90 -18.46
N ILE A 232 -14.08 -1.96 -18.37
CA ILE A 232 -12.84 -1.95 -19.15
C ILE A 232 -12.11 -3.28 -18.98
N GLN A 233 -12.00 -3.77 -17.74
CA GLN A 233 -11.36 -5.03 -17.42
C GLN A 233 -12.04 -6.26 -18.07
N LYS A 234 -13.38 -6.23 -18.22
CA LYS A 234 -14.12 -7.30 -18.93
C LYS A 234 -13.90 -7.31 -20.44
N TRP A 235 -13.62 -6.16 -21.06
CA TRP A 235 -13.35 -6.07 -22.50
C TRP A 235 -11.90 -6.45 -22.86
N MET A 236 -11.01 -6.52 -21.88
CA MET A 236 -9.59 -6.86 -22.06
C MET A 236 -9.29 -8.36 -21.86
N LYS A 237 -10.28 -9.16 -21.42
CA LYS A 237 -10.22 -10.63 -21.34
C LYS A 237 -10.82 -11.28 -22.56
#